data_1b8302f79b2a5814595218daf1fff155
#
_entry.id   1b8302f79b2a5814595218daf1fff155
#
_cell.length_a   1.000
_cell.length_b   1.000
_cell.length_c   1.000
_cell.angle_alpha   90.00
_cell.angle_beta   90.00
_cell.angle_gamma   90.00
#
_symmetry.space_group_name_H-M   'P 1'
#
loop_
_entity.id
_entity.type
_entity.pdbx_description
1 polymer ?
#
loop_
_entity_poly.entity_id
_entity_poly.type
_entity_poly.pdbx_seq_one_letter_code
_entity_poly.pdbx_strand_id
1 'polypeptide(L)'
;NQNQEHKKKKKTSGPGAFIKPEPVKKPEVDPNAPVKIPPVLTLKELADALSIPANDIIKKLLISGAGMLNVNSELDFEKAEEIAMEFDRLVEMEEQVDVIEELLKEEEEDETDMIIRPPVVCVMGHVDHGKTSLLDKIRSSHVTTGEAGGITQHIGAYVVETSNGKITFLDTPGHEAFTSMRMRGAQSTDIAILVVAADDGVMPQTIEAINHAKAAGIEIIVAINKIDKESANIERVKQELIEYELVPEDWGGSTIFCPVSAHTGEGIDELLDMVSLTAEVLELKANPNRKARGIVLEAQLDKGRGPVATVLVQKGTLHVGDAVAIGSAHGKVRAMINDKGKRIKTAGPSTPVEILGLSEVPNAGEVMMVMDSEKEARSVAEKFIAYGREKMLSETKQQLSLDDLFNQIQAGSVKELNIIVKADVQGSVEAVKQSLVKLSNDEVAVKVIHGGVGAITESDVNLAAASNAIIIGFNVRPEPAAKDAASAEKVDLRLYRVIYNAIEDIEAAMKGMLDPEFVEKVTGHAEVRQIFKASGVGTIAGSYVLDGTIQRDSSARIIRDGIVVHEGKLASIQRGKDAVKEVRSGFECGLVMESYNDIKEGDQIESFIMEEVPR
;
A
#
# COMPACT_ATOMS: atom_id res chain seq x y z
N ASN A 1 0.99 36.06 -88.90
CA ASN A 1 -0.45 35.89 -89.18
C ASN A 1 -0.96 34.58 -88.60
N GLN A 2 -1.86 34.74 -87.70
CA GLN A 2 -3.10 34.00 -87.40
C GLN A 2 -2.97 32.50 -86.92
N ASN A 3 -3.16 32.31 -85.65
CA ASN A 3 -4.25 31.60 -84.96
C ASN A 3 -4.88 30.42 -85.69
N GLN A 4 -4.79 29.28 -85.04
CA GLN A 4 -5.92 28.36 -84.89
C GLN A 4 -5.84 27.54 -83.59
N GLU A 5 -6.79 27.81 -82.72
CA GLU A 5 -7.13 27.04 -81.51
C GLU A 5 -7.69 25.67 -81.90
N HIS A 6 -7.22 24.62 -81.24
CA HIS A 6 -7.97 23.36 -81.18
C HIS A 6 -8.42 23.04 -79.75
N LYS A 7 -9.71 23.30 -79.50
CA LYS A 7 -10.50 22.79 -78.38
C LYS A 7 -10.48 21.27 -78.35
N LYS A 8 -9.92 20.67 -77.32
CA LYS A 8 -10.18 19.28 -76.99
C LYS A 8 -11.22 19.20 -75.88
N LYS A 9 -12.33 18.50 -76.17
CA LYS A 9 -13.49 18.20 -75.32
C LYS A 9 -13.06 17.42 -74.11
N LYS A 10 -13.48 17.86 -72.89
CA LYS A 10 -13.54 17.08 -71.68
C LYS A 10 -14.54 15.94 -71.83
N LYS A 11 -14.10 14.70 -71.64
CA LYS A 11 -14.96 13.54 -71.38
C LYS A 11 -15.16 13.45 -69.84
N THR A 12 -16.38 13.58 -69.41
CA THR A 12 -16.83 13.25 -68.04
C THR A 12 -16.81 11.75 -67.85
N SER A 13 -16.00 11.25 -66.94
CA SER A 13 -16.06 9.88 -66.44
C SER A 13 -16.85 9.83 -65.12
N GLY A 14 -17.81 8.90 -65.06
CA GLY A 14 -18.72 8.68 -63.95
C GLY A 14 -18.06 8.13 -62.68
N PRO A 15 -18.82 7.99 -61.56
CA PRO A 15 -18.30 7.65 -60.26
C PRO A 15 -18.01 6.14 -60.14
N GLY A 16 -16.77 5.77 -59.74
CA GLY A 16 -16.45 4.38 -59.33
C GLY A 16 -15.16 3.82 -59.88
N ALA A 17 -14.02 4.45 -59.59
CA ALA A 17 -12.73 3.81 -59.74
C ALA A 17 -12.00 3.85 -58.38
N PHE A 18 -11.90 2.67 -57.73
CA PHE A 18 -11.00 2.47 -56.61
C PHE A 18 -9.57 2.76 -57.04
N ILE A 19 -8.99 3.84 -56.54
CA ILE A 19 -7.57 4.13 -56.65
C ILE A 19 -6.87 3.19 -55.67
N LYS A 20 -6.15 2.18 -56.15
CA LYS A 20 -5.20 1.43 -55.33
C LYS A 20 -4.16 2.40 -54.77
N PRO A 21 -3.94 2.41 -53.46
CA PRO A 21 -2.81 3.18 -52.91
C PRO A 21 -1.51 2.63 -53.50
N GLU A 22 -0.64 3.51 -53.93
CA GLU A 22 0.73 3.15 -54.33
C GLU A 22 1.44 2.49 -53.14
N PRO A 23 2.22 1.43 -53.35
CA PRO A 23 2.98 0.81 -52.28
C PRO A 23 3.96 1.83 -51.71
N VAL A 24 3.80 2.14 -50.42
CA VAL A 24 4.76 2.93 -49.65
C VAL A 24 6.11 2.22 -49.77
N LYS A 25 7.10 2.86 -50.43
CA LYS A 25 8.49 2.36 -50.46
C LYS A 25 8.96 2.28 -49.02
N LYS A 26 9.19 1.07 -48.50
CA LYS A 26 9.88 0.85 -47.22
C LYS A 26 11.25 1.55 -47.31
N PRO A 27 11.70 2.26 -46.28
CA PRO A 27 13.05 2.80 -46.25
C PRO A 27 14.06 1.67 -46.44
N GLU A 28 15.05 1.86 -47.28
CA GLU A 28 16.19 0.94 -47.45
C GLU A 28 16.96 0.96 -46.11
N VAL A 29 16.78 -0.09 -45.31
CA VAL A 29 17.52 -0.29 -44.05
C VAL A 29 18.93 -0.76 -44.46
N ASP A 30 19.96 -0.04 -44.00
CA ASP A 30 21.36 -0.42 -44.18
C ASP A 30 21.58 -1.83 -43.60
N PRO A 31 22.05 -2.80 -44.42
CA PRO A 31 22.14 -4.18 -43.96
C PRO A 31 23.08 -4.42 -42.77
N ASN A 32 23.91 -3.44 -42.39
CA ASN A 32 24.88 -3.53 -41.30
C ASN A 32 24.52 -2.68 -40.05
N ALA A 33 23.39 -1.98 -40.05
CA ALA A 33 22.99 -1.24 -38.86
C ALA A 33 22.42 -2.22 -37.83
N PRO A 34 22.83 -2.13 -36.51
CA PRO A 34 22.24 -2.95 -35.46
C PRO A 34 20.75 -2.62 -35.31
N VAL A 35 19.95 -3.66 -35.24
CA VAL A 35 18.50 -3.54 -35.08
C VAL A 35 18.20 -3.57 -33.59
N LYS A 36 17.56 -2.53 -33.07
CA LYS A 36 17.12 -2.46 -31.66
C LYS A 36 15.89 -3.32 -31.48
N ILE A 37 15.93 -4.24 -30.49
CA ILE A 37 14.84 -5.14 -30.15
C ILE A 37 14.57 -5.11 -28.63
N PRO A 38 13.31 -5.21 -28.18
CA PRO A 38 12.97 -5.28 -26.77
C PRO A 38 13.50 -6.57 -26.11
N PRO A 39 13.66 -6.62 -24.76
CA PRO A 39 14.19 -7.78 -24.04
C PRO A 39 13.36 -9.05 -24.18
N VAL A 40 12.04 -8.92 -24.43
CA VAL A 40 11.14 -10.04 -24.75
C VAL A 40 10.30 -9.63 -25.96
N LEU A 41 10.26 -10.45 -26.99
CA LEU A 41 9.49 -10.19 -28.21
C LEU A 41 8.95 -11.50 -28.81
N THR A 42 7.89 -11.39 -29.62
CA THR A 42 7.38 -12.54 -30.36
C THR A 42 8.23 -12.79 -31.63
N LEU A 43 8.25 -14.03 -32.08
CA LEU A 43 8.94 -14.38 -33.33
C LEU A 43 8.46 -13.57 -34.55
N LYS A 44 7.19 -13.11 -34.51
CA LYS A 44 6.64 -12.22 -35.52
C LYS A 44 7.25 -10.83 -35.46
N GLU A 45 7.38 -10.26 -34.28
CA GLU A 45 8.00 -8.94 -34.07
C GLU A 45 9.48 -8.97 -34.44
N LEU A 46 10.19 -10.05 -34.09
CA LEU A 46 11.58 -10.28 -34.55
C LEU A 46 11.67 -10.33 -36.07
N ALA A 47 10.75 -11.05 -36.71
CA ALA A 47 10.69 -11.15 -38.17
C ALA A 47 10.44 -9.79 -38.85
N ASP A 48 9.53 -9.00 -38.28
CA ASP A 48 9.21 -7.64 -38.74
C ASP A 48 10.39 -6.67 -38.51
N ALA A 49 11.08 -6.76 -37.35
CA ALA A 49 12.26 -5.95 -37.02
C ALA A 49 13.44 -6.25 -37.95
N LEU A 50 13.72 -7.52 -38.21
CA LEU A 50 14.77 -7.95 -39.11
C LEU A 50 14.40 -7.78 -40.57
N SER A 51 13.14 -7.45 -40.90
CA SER A 51 12.58 -7.40 -42.27
C SER A 51 12.69 -8.74 -43.01
N ILE A 52 12.59 -9.86 -42.30
CA ILE A 52 12.66 -11.22 -42.80
C ILE A 52 11.29 -11.89 -42.63
N PRO A 53 10.77 -12.65 -43.60
CA PRO A 53 9.51 -13.37 -43.44
C PRO A 53 9.59 -14.39 -42.29
N ALA A 54 8.62 -14.37 -41.34
CA ALA A 54 8.59 -15.26 -40.18
C ALA A 54 8.68 -16.76 -40.57
N ASN A 55 8.14 -17.13 -41.75
CA ASN A 55 8.21 -18.50 -42.28
C ASN A 55 9.65 -18.94 -42.61
N ASP A 56 10.52 -18.04 -43.01
CA ASP A 56 11.91 -18.36 -43.32
C ASP A 56 12.75 -18.53 -42.05
N ILE A 57 12.43 -17.77 -41.00
CA ILE A 57 13.00 -17.95 -39.66
C ILE A 57 12.61 -19.34 -39.13
N ILE A 58 11.32 -19.69 -39.15
CA ILE A 58 10.83 -21.00 -38.70
C ILE A 58 11.48 -22.16 -39.47
N LYS A 59 11.61 -22.05 -40.78
CA LYS A 59 12.27 -23.09 -41.58
C LYS A 59 13.74 -23.29 -41.19
N LYS A 60 14.48 -22.21 -40.94
CA LYS A 60 15.88 -22.27 -40.56
C LYS A 60 16.05 -22.88 -39.17
N LEU A 61 15.21 -22.48 -38.20
CA LEU A 61 15.17 -23.06 -36.86
C LEU A 61 14.79 -24.56 -36.85
N LEU A 62 13.93 -25.00 -37.76
CA LEU A 62 13.60 -26.41 -37.94
C LEU A 62 14.79 -27.23 -38.49
N ILE A 63 15.64 -26.62 -39.33
CA ILE A 63 16.85 -27.25 -39.90
C ILE A 63 17.98 -27.28 -38.85
N SER A 64 18.12 -26.23 -38.02
CA SER A 64 19.15 -26.16 -36.96
C SER A 64 18.80 -27.00 -35.70
N GLY A 65 17.57 -27.54 -35.59
CA GLY A 65 17.19 -28.42 -34.48
C GLY A 65 16.78 -27.70 -33.22
N ALA A 66 16.55 -26.38 -33.24
CA ALA A 66 16.20 -25.55 -32.11
C ALA A 66 14.73 -25.64 -31.63
N GLY A 67 13.96 -26.60 -32.16
CA GLY A 67 12.58 -26.88 -31.74
C GLY A 67 11.51 -26.19 -32.60
N MET A 68 10.25 -26.64 -32.47
CA MET A 68 9.08 -26.02 -33.14
C MET A 68 8.66 -24.75 -32.39
N LEU A 69 9.04 -23.60 -32.93
CA LEU A 69 8.52 -22.31 -32.47
C LEU A 69 7.33 -21.87 -33.35
N ASN A 70 6.28 -21.34 -32.69
CA ASN A 70 5.14 -20.74 -33.37
C ASN A 70 5.41 -19.25 -33.64
N VAL A 71 4.70 -18.66 -34.60
CA VAL A 71 4.79 -17.23 -34.94
C VAL A 71 4.55 -16.29 -33.72
N ASN A 72 3.76 -16.76 -32.76
CA ASN A 72 3.43 -16.03 -31.53
C ASN A 72 4.24 -16.51 -30.32
N SER A 73 5.29 -17.33 -30.50
CA SER A 73 6.17 -17.74 -29.40
C SER A 73 6.96 -16.56 -28.89
N GLU A 74 6.98 -16.35 -27.59
CA GLU A 74 7.81 -15.34 -26.92
C GLU A 74 9.27 -15.81 -26.92
N LEU A 75 10.17 -14.92 -27.24
CA LEU A 75 11.61 -15.12 -27.32
C LEU A 75 12.28 -14.15 -26.35
N ASP A 76 13.19 -14.67 -25.54
CA ASP A 76 14.09 -13.85 -24.74
C ASP A 76 15.18 -13.24 -25.64
N PHE A 77 15.77 -12.14 -25.23
CA PHE A 77 16.79 -11.42 -25.99
C PHE A 77 17.94 -12.35 -26.45
N GLU A 78 18.43 -13.24 -25.58
CA GLU A 78 19.52 -14.18 -25.91
C GLU A 78 19.16 -15.10 -27.10
N LYS A 79 17.92 -15.63 -27.10
CA LYS A 79 17.42 -16.46 -28.21
C LYS A 79 17.16 -15.62 -29.47
N ALA A 80 16.69 -14.40 -29.30
CA ALA A 80 16.47 -13.50 -30.44
C ALA A 80 17.80 -13.06 -31.09
N GLU A 81 18.83 -12.83 -30.27
CA GLU A 81 20.20 -12.56 -30.73
C GLU A 81 20.79 -13.76 -31.48
N GLU A 82 20.67 -14.98 -30.93
CA GLU A 82 21.12 -16.21 -31.56
C GLU A 82 20.45 -16.41 -32.94
N ILE A 83 19.14 -16.20 -33.03
CA ILE A 83 18.39 -16.26 -34.28
C ILE A 83 18.85 -15.17 -35.26
N ALA A 84 19.05 -13.94 -34.80
CA ALA A 84 19.49 -12.83 -35.65
C ALA A 84 20.89 -13.05 -36.18
N MET A 85 21.82 -13.60 -35.38
CA MET A 85 23.17 -13.96 -35.81
C MET A 85 23.16 -15.03 -36.93
N GLU A 86 22.22 -15.99 -36.92
CA GLU A 86 22.05 -16.96 -37.98
C GLU A 86 21.67 -16.33 -39.34
N PHE A 87 21.14 -15.10 -39.32
CA PHE A 87 20.78 -14.32 -40.50
C PHE A 87 21.76 -13.18 -40.80
N ASP A 88 22.97 -13.20 -40.20
CA ASP A 88 24.02 -12.18 -40.37
C ASP A 88 23.49 -10.76 -39.99
N ARG A 89 22.63 -10.67 -38.97
CA ARG A 89 22.10 -9.43 -38.46
C ARG A 89 22.56 -9.21 -37.02
N LEU A 90 23.04 -8.00 -36.73
CA LEU A 90 23.34 -7.56 -35.37
C LEU A 90 22.09 -6.98 -34.74
N VAL A 91 21.80 -7.40 -33.52
CA VAL A 91 20.74 -6.84 -32.70
C VAL A 91 21.34 -6.22 -31.43
N GLU A 92 20.80 -5.10 -31.03
CA GLU A 92 21.09 -4.45 -29.76
C GLU A 92 19.83 -4.47 -28.92
N MET A 93 20.01 -4.68 -27.63
CA MET A 93 18.87 -4.55 -26.69
C MET A 93 18.39 -3.10 -26.71
N GLU A 94 17.13 -2.91 -27.06
CA GLU A 94 16.50 -1.61 -26.89
C GLU A 94 16.45 -1.34 -25.39
N GLU A 95 17.25 -0.38 -24.92
CA GLU A 95 17.04 0.13 -23.57
C GLU A 95 15.58 0.56 -23.50
N GLN A 96 14.77 -0.14 -22.71
CA GLN A 96 13.43 0.33 -22.39
C GLN A 96 13.62 1.63 -21.58
N VAL A 97 13.81 2.72 -22.29
CA VAL A 97 13.71 4.04 -21.70
C VAL A 97 12.28 4.12 -21.20
N ASP A 98 12.13 4.09 -19.87
CA ASP A 98 10.82 4.25 -19.27
C ASP A 98 10.24 5.57 -19.79
N VAL A 99 9.25 5.47 -20.67
CA VAL A 99 8.62 6.64 -21.33
C VAL A 99 8.14 7.66 -20.29
N ILE A 100 7.85 7.16 -19.09
CA ILE A 100 7.47 7.99 -17.94
C ILE A 100 8.70 8.66 -17.35
N GLU A 101 9.81 7.94 -17.22
CA GLU A 101 11.07 8.49 -16.72
C GLU A 101 11.60 9.60 -17.65
N GLU A 102 11.47 9.42 -18.96
CA GLU A 102 11.80 10.44 -19.96
C GLU A 102 10.88 11.67 -19.87
N LEU A 103 9.57 11.46 -19.68
CA LEU A 103 8.60 12.55 -19.45
C LEU A 103 8.84 13.29 -18.13
N LEU A 104 9.34 12.60 -17.11
CA LEU A 104 9.66 13.16 -15.81
C LEU A 104 11.06 13.77 -15.74
N LYS A 105 11.93 13.49 -16.74
CA LYS A 105 13.30 13.99 -16.79
C LYS A 105 13.29 15.52 -16.79
N GLU A 106 14.12 16.09 -15.95
CA GLU A 106 14.26 17.54 -15.86
C GLU A 106 15.20 18.03 -16.96
N GLU A 107 14.79 19.09 -17.66
CA GLU A 107 15.68 19.82 -18.54
C GLU A 107 16.68 20.61 -17.68
N GLU A 108 17.95 20.63 -18.09
CA GLU A 108 18.98 21.46 -17.47
C GLU A 108 18.59 22.93 -17.58
N GLU A 109 18.65 23.67 -16.48
CA GLU A 109 18.27 25.07 -16.40
C GLU A 109 19.50 25.97 -16.29
N ASP A 110 19.46 27.13 -16.93
CA ASP A 110 20.47 28.15 -16.78
C ASP A 110 20.42 28.78 -15.37
N GLU A 111 21.53 28.81 -14.68
CA GLU A 111 21.63 29.37 -13.31
C GLU A 111 21.22 30.86 -13.24
N THR A 112 21.28 31.57 -14.37
CA THR A 112 20.97 33.01 -14.45
C THR A 112 19.52 33.34 -14.20
N ASP A 113 18.58 32.39 -14.44
CA ASP A 113 17.14 32.57 -14.27
C ASP A 113 16.63 32.11 -12.90
N MET A 114 17.50 31.58 -12.04
CA MET A 114 17.13 31.09 -10.73
C MET A 114 17.07 32.21 -9.69
N ILE A 115 16.00 32.21 -8.90
CA ILE A 115 15.82 33.09 -7.74
C ILE A 115 15.74 32.27 -6.46
N ILE A 116 16.08 32.90 -5.34
CA ILE A 116 15.94 32.28 -4.01
C ILE A 116 14.44 32.04 -3.76
N ARG A 117 14.10 30.80 -3.35
CA ARG A 117 12.75 30.41 -2.97
C ARG A 117 12.61 30.17 -1.47
N PRO A 118 11.40 30.30 -0.92
CA PRO A 118 11.13 29.92 0.47
C PRO A 118 11.47 28.44 0.71
N PRO A 119 12.03 28.08 1.90
CA PRO A 119 12.22 26.69 2.26
C PRO A 119 10.88 25.98 2.49
N VAL A 120 10.86 24.70 2.16
CA VAL A 120 9.77 23.79 2.49
C VAL A 120 10.26 22.87 3.60
N VAL A 121 9.51 22.83 4.70
CA VAL A 121 9.92 22.16 5.94
C VAL A 121 8.87 21.13 6.34
N CYS A 122 9.26 19.87 6.52
CA CYS A 122 8.38 18.88 7.13
C CYS A 122 8.61 18.78 8.64
N VAL A 123 7.53 18.52 9.39
CA VAL A 123 7.60 18.28 10.83
C VAL A 123 7.31 16.81 11.10
N MET A 124 8.29 16.12 11.71
CA MET A 124 8.28 14.69 11.93
C MET A 124 8.55 14.34 13.39
N GLY A 125 8.32 13.10 13.78
CA GLY A 125 8.60 12.59 15.13
C GLY A 125 7.45 11.73 15.64
N HIS A 126 7.58 11.25 16.87
CA HIS A 126 6.62 10.34 17.51
C HIS A 126 5.26 11.00 17.78
N VAL A 127 4.21 10.19 17.90
CA VAL A 127 2.90 10.63 18.43
C VAL A 127 3.12 11.20 19.84
N ASP A 128 2.33 12.17 20.26
CA ASP A 128 2.40 12.82 21.58
C ASP A 128 3.68 13.61 21.90
N HIS A 129 4.67 13.69 20.99
CA HIS A 129 5.82 14.59 21.15
C HIS A 129 5.46 16.07 20.92
N GLY A 130 4.22 16.35 20.51
CA GLY A 130 3.69 17.72 20.40
C GLY A 130 3.97 18.39 19.06
N LYS A 131 4.12 17.64 17.95
CA LYS A 131 4.26 18.17 16.58
C LYS A 131 3.16 19.17 16.23
N THR A 132 1.90 18.71 16.26
CA THR A 132 0.74 19.55 15.92
C THR A 132 0.58 20.72 16.87
N SER A 133 0.90 20.56 18.16
CA SER A 133 0.89 21.66 19.14
C SER A 133 1.96 22.70 18.82
N LEU A 134 3.15 22.28 18.39
CA LEU A 134 4.22 23.18 17.96
C LEU A 134 3.79 23.97 16.72
N LEU A 135 3.21 23.28 15.72
CA LEU A 135 2.72 23.90 14.51
C LEU A 135 1.53 24.84 14.76
N ASP A 136 0.60 24.47 15.65
CA ASP A 136 -0.50 25.35 16.08
C ASP A 136 0.02 26.64 16.70
N LYS A 137 1.10 26.54 17.50
CA LYS A 137 1.72 27.72 18.11
C LYS A 137 2.40 28.61 17.05
N ILE A 138 3.12 28.02 16.09
CA ILE A 138 3.74 28.72 14.98
C ILE A 138 2.69 29.44 14.11
N ARG A 139 1.55 28.77 13.82
CA ARG A 139 0.44 29.35 13.04
C ARG A 139 -0.44 30.32 13.81
N SER A 140 -0.35 30.36 15.14
CA SER A 140 -1.34 31.01 16.01
C SER A 140 -2.75 30.47 15.77
N SER A 141 -2.89 29.14 15.62
CA SER A 141 -4.15 28.43 15.33
C SER A 141 -4.42 27.34 16.38
N HIS A 142 -5.56 26.67 16.27
CA HIS A 142 -5.99 25.59 17.18
C HIS A 142 -6.54 24.39 16.38
N VAL A 143 -5.74 23.81 15.49
CA VAL A 143 -6.13 22.68 14.65
C VAL A 143 -6.30 21.40 15.49
N THR A 144 -5.44 21.19 16.47
CA THR A 144 -5.49 20.04 17.40
C THR A 144 -6.86 19.81 18.05
N THR A 145 -7.62 20.87 18.30
CA THR A 145 -8.96 20.75 18.93
C THR A 145 -10.04 20.29 17.96
N GLY A 146 -9.78 20.34 16.64
CA GLY A 146 -10.74 19.98 15.60
C GLY A 146 -10.57 18.58 15.03
N GLU A 147 -9.41 17.95 15.22
CA GLU A 147 -9.09 16.63 14.69
C GLU A 147 -9.66 15.49 15.54
N ALA A 148 -10.17 14.44 14.84
CA ALA A 148 -10.70 13.26 15.52
C ALA A 148 -9.60 12.49 16.26
N GLY A 149 -9.79 12.28 17.56
CA GLY A 149 -8.78 11.62 18.41
C GLY A 149 -7.60 12.52 18.81
N GLY A 150 -7.58 13.81 18.43
CA GLY A 150 -6.50 14.74 18.71
C GLY A 150 -5.17 14.41 18.01
N ILE A 151 -5.22 13.63 16.95
CA ILE A 151 -4.06 13.20 16.15
C ILE A 151 -4.21 13.68 14.70
N THR A 152 -3.11 14.17 14.11
CA THR A 152 -3.06 14.53 12.69
C THR A 152 -3.13 13.27 11.83
N GLN A 153 -4.07 13.23 10.88
CA GLN A 153 -4.32 12.10 10.00
C GLN A 153 -4.22 12.47 8.50
N HIS A 154 -4.01 13.75 8.18
CA HIS A 154 -3.85 14.32 6.84
C HIS A 154 -2.53 15.06 6.73
N ILE A 155 -2.02 15.23 5.50
CA ILE A 155 -0.88 16.12 5.28
C ILE A 155 -1.39 17.55 5.20
N GLY A 156 -1.10 18.36 6.21
CA GLY A 156 -1.35 19.79 6.20
C GLY A 156 -0.22 20.58 5.54
N ALA A 157 -0.53 21.50 4.64
CA ALA A 157 0.47 22.37 4.03
C ALA A 157 0.07 23.84 4.19
N TYR A 158 0.97 24.68 4.67
CA TYR A 158 0.67 26.09 4.93
C TYR A 158 1.93 26.96 4.94
N VAL A 159 1.75 28.26 4.71
CA VAL A 159 2.83 29.25 4.65
C VAL A 159 2.81 30.15 5.89
N VAL A 160 3.94 30.22 6.57
CA VAL A 160 4.18 31.11 7.71
C VAL A 160 5.05 32.27 7.24
N GLU A 161 4.68 33.50 7.61
CA GLU A 161 5.48 34.69 7.40
C GLU A 161 6.28 34.97 8.67
N THR A 162 7.61 34.92 8.57
CA THR A 162 8.54 35.23 9.64
C THR A 162 9.26 36.55 9.40
N SER A 163 10.04 37.03 10.40
CA SER A 163 10.90 38.20 10.24
C SER A 163 11.91 38.07 9.09
N ASN A 164 12.35 36.84 8.80
CA ASN A 164 13.40 36.53 7.83
C ASN A 164 12.87 36.05 6.48
N GLY A 165 11.53 36.03 6.28
CA GLY A 165 10.90 35.60 5.03
C GLY A 165 9.73 34.64 5.23
N LYS A 166 9.40 33.89 4.18
CA LYS A 166 8.32 32.91 4.19
C LYS A 166 8.90 31.51 4.35
N ILE A 167 8.25 30.68 5.16
CA ILE A 167 8.56 29.28 5.32
C ILE A 167 7.28 28.49 5.03
N THR A 168 7.39 27.45 4.22
CA THR A 168 6.27 26.52 3.97
C THR A 168 6.41 25.29 4.84
N PHE A 169 5.44 25.04 5.68
CA PHE A 169 5.39 23.86 6.55
C PHE A 169 4.52 22.77 5.99
N LEU A 170 4.99 21.53 6.10
CA LEU A 170 4.21 20.31 5.87
C LEU A 170 4.06 19.57 7.20
N ASP A 171 2.83 19.48 7.68
CA ASP A 171 2.49 18.67 8.85
C ASP A 171 2.27 17.22 8.42
N THR A 172 2.99 16.28 9.01
CA THR A 172 2.88 14.85 8.70
C THR A 172 2.36 14.05 9.89
N PRO A 173 1.43 13.08 9.65
CA PRO A 173 0.95 12.20 10.71
C PRO A 173 2.09 11.43 11.38
N GLY A 174 2.06 11.36 12.73
CA GLY A 174 3.10 10.66 13.52
C GLY A 174 2.91 9.15 13.60
N HIS A 175 1.70 8.66 13.38
CA HIS A 175 1.35 7.25 13.57
C HIS A 175 1.97 6.32 12.51
N GLU A 176 2.38 5.11 12.90
CA GLU A 176 2.99 4.10 12.03
C GLU A 176 2.18 3.81 10.76
N ALA A 177 0.85 3.77 10.86
CA ALA A 177 -0.04 3.56 9.72
C ALA A 177 0.19 4.52 8.54
N PHE A 178 0.76 5.71 8.79
CA PHE A 178 0.95 6.76 7.79
C PHE A 178 2.40 6.89 7.28
N THR A 179 3.15 5.78 7.23
CA THR A 179 4.54 5.74 6.76
C THR A 179 4.70 6.34 5.35
N SER A 180 3.79 6.01 4.42
CA SER A 180 3.82 6.57 3.05
C SER A 180 3.66 8.10 3.03
N MET A 181 2.86 8.67 3.93
CA MET A 181 2.71 10.12 4.06
C MET A 181 3.98 10.78 4.61
N ARG A 182 4.66 10.17 5.59
CA ARG A 182 5.95 10.68 6.11
C ARG A 182 7.04 10.64 5.05
N MET A 183 7.15 9.54 4.31
CA MET A 183 8.12 9.42 3.22
C MET A 183 7.87 10.47 2.14
N ARG A 184 6.62 10.68 1.74
CA ARG A 184 6.21 11.74 0.80
C ARG A 184 6.53 13.12 1.34
N GLY A 185 6.25 13.38 2.61
CA GLY A 185 6.62 14.62 3.29
C GLY A 185 8.12 14.88 3.17
N ALA A 186 8.98 13.91 3.53
CA ALA A 186 10.43 14.03 3.41
C ALA A 186 10.87 14.32 1.95
N GLN A 187 10.40 13.54 0.99
CA GLN A 187 10.79 13.70 -0.43
C GLN A 187 10.36 15.03 -1.06
N SER A 188 9.39 15.71 -0.43
CA SER A 188 8.82 16.97 -0.94
C SER A 188 9.43 18.20 -0.30
N THR A 189 10.35 18.05 0.67
CA THR A 189 10.86 19.13 1.52
C THR A 189 12.37 19.28 1.44
N ASP A 190 12.86 20.41 1.91
CA ASP A 190 14.28 20.75 1.93
C ASP A 190 14.90 20.49 3.32
N ILE A 191 14.10 20.67 4.38
CA ILE A 191 14.52 20.57 5.77
C ILE A 191 13.47 19.76 6.54
N ALA A 192 13.92 18.89 7.45
CA ALA A 192 13.06 18.18 8.39
C ALA A 192 13.24 18.71 9.80
N ILE A 193 12.17 19.10 10.48
CA ILE A 193 12.17 19.36 11.91
C ILE A 193 11.76 18.07 12.62
N LEU A 194 12.70 17.45 13.32
CA LEU A 194 12.49 16.27 14.14
C LEU A 194 12.08 16.69 15.55
N VAL A 195 10.83 16.51 15.90
CA VAL A 195 10.30 16.84 17.22
C VAL A 195 10.47 15.66 18.18
N VAL A 196 11.23 15.87 19.25
CA VAL A 196 11.47 14.88 20.30
C VAL A 196 11.06 15.48 21.65
N ALA A 197 10.26 14.77 22.43
CA ALA A 197 9.86 15.25 23.74
C ALA A 197 10.98 15.05 24.77
N ALA A 198 11.30 16.08 25.55
CA ALA A 198 12.37 16.06 26.54
C ALA A 198 12.15 15.10 27.70
N ASP A 199 10.90 14.72 27.97
CA ASP A 199 10.49 13.78 29.00
C ASP A 199 10.50 12.32 28.53
N ASP A 200 10.19 12.06 27.26
CA ASP A 200 10.03 10.70 26.70
C ASP A 200 11.33 10.18 26.04
N GLY A 201 12.09 11.05 25.33
CA GLY A 201 13.30 10.66 24.61
C GLY A 201 13.02 10.12 23.21
N VAL A 202 13.93 9.28 22.69
CA VAL A 202 13.85 8.71 21.34
C VAL A 202 12.91 7.50 21.33
N MET A 203 11.87 7.57 20.52
CA MET A 203 10.84 6.54 20.37
C MET A 203 10.92 5.87 18.97
N PRO A 204 10.34 4.68 18.75
CA PRO A 204 10.46 3.94 17.48
C PRO A 204 10.08 4.77 16.24
N GLN A 205 9.02 5.58 16.31
CA GLN A 205 8.59 6.46 15.21
C GLN A 205 9.55 7.65 15.01
N THR A 206 10.31 8.02 16.03
CA THR A 206 11.39 9.02 15.89
C THR A 206 12.52 8.44 15.04
N ILE A 207 12.90 7.18 15.28
CA ILE A 207 13.91 6.46 14.49
C ILE A 207 13.46 6.32 13.04
N GLU A 208 12.21 5.96 12.81
CA GLU A 208 11.62 5.89 11.49
C GLU A 208 11.69 7.25 10.76
N ALA A 209 11.35 8.34 11.45
CA ALA A 209 11.42 9.70 10.91
C ALA A 209 12.86 10.09 10.51
N ILE A 210 13.86 9.75 11.33
CA ILE A 210 15.29 9.96 11.03
C ILE A 210 15.67 9.20 9.75
N ASN A 211 15.28 7.94 9.66
CA ASN A 211 15.58 7.11 8.49
C ASN A 211 14.94 7.66 7.20
N HIS A 212 13.71 8.16 7.27
CA HIS A 212 13.05 8.79 6.12
C HIS A 212 13.74 10.08 5.69
N ALA A 213 14.14 10.94 6.64
CA ALA A 213 14.86 12.16 6.34
C ALA A 213 16.23 11.87 5.73
N LYS A 214 16.99 10.91 6.29
CA LYS A 214 18.28 10.47 5.73
C LYS A 214 18.12 9.85 4.33
N ALA A 215 17.12 9.00 4.13
CA ALA A 215 16.85 8.40 2.82
C ALA A 215 16.46 9.43 1.75
N ALA A 216 15.81 10.52 2.16
CA ALA A 216 15.48 11.64 1.29
C ALA A 216 16.66 12.62 1.09
N GLY A 217 17.76 12.49 1.86
CA GLY A 217 18.93 13.36 1.77
C GLY A 217 18.67 14.79 2.23
N ILE A 218 17.71 15.01 3.14
CA ILE A 218 17.35 16.34 3.64
C ILE A 218 18.01 16.64 4.99
N GLU A 219 18.29 17.93 5.24
CA GLU A 219 18.87 18.39 6.49
C GLU A 219 17.89 18.25 7.65
N ILE A 220 18.40 17.83 8.82
CA ILE A 220 17.59 17.58 10.03
C ILE A 220 17.91 18.63 11.09
N ILE A 221 16.88 19.34 11.55
CA ILE A 221 16.92 20.20 12.73
C ILE A 221 16.13 19.51 13.84
N VAL A 222 16.74 19.33 15.01
CA VAL A 222 16.10 18.67 16.15
C VAL A 222 15.43 19.71 17.04
N ALA A 223 14.12 19.62 17.19
CA ALA A 223 13.35 20.41 18.15
C ALA A 223 13.05 19.57 19.40
N ILE A 224 13.76 19.82 20.50
CA ILE A 224 13.51 19.16 21.79
C ILE A 224 12.37 19.88 22.48
N ASN A 225 11.18 19.29 22.42
CA ASN A 225 9.93 19.88 22.91
C ASN A 225 9.63 19.51 24.37
N LYS A 226 8.66 20.20 24.98
CA LYS A 226 8.20 20.00 26.36
C LYS A 226 9.26 20.33 27.42
N ILE A 227 10.12 21.30 27.16
CA ILE A 227 11.16 21.73 28.14
C ILE A 227 10.57 22.36 29.40
N ASP A 228 9.29 22.75 29.38
CA ASP A 228 8.52 23.29 30.49
C ASP A 228 8.17 22.24 31.56
N LYS A 229 8.35 20.95 31.29
CA LYS A 229 8.06 19.88 32.25
C LYS A 229 9.21 19.67 33.23
N GLU A 230 8.89 19.38 34.51
CA GLU A 230 9.89 19.06 35.53
C GLU A 230 10.73 17.80 35.22
N SER A 231 10.15 16.87 34.45
CA SER A 231 10.83 15.63 34.00
C SER A 231 11.70 15.83 32.76
N ALA A 232 11.78 17.04 32.19
CA ALA A 232 12.52 17.30 30.97
C ALA A 232 14.04 17.08 31.16
N ASN A 233 14.66 16.31 30.26
CA ASN A 233 16.09 16.04 30.28
C ASN A 233 16.68 16.17 28.87
N ILE A 234 17.13 17.35 28.53
CA ILE A 234 17.68 17.70 27.22
C ILE A 234 18.96 16.89 26.92
N GLU A 235 19.85 16.77 27.91
CA GLU A 235 21.14 16.09 27.73
C GLU A 235 20.96 14.59 27.44
N ARG A 236 19.99 13.94 28.06
CA ARG A 236 19.62 12.55 27.78
C ARG A 236 19.17 12.40 26.31
N VAL A 237 18.29 13.28 25.83
CA VAL A 237 17.79 13.24 24.44
C VAL A 237 18.93 13.44 23.45
N LYS A 238 19.85 14.38 23.71
CA LYS A 238 21.05 14.58 22.88
C LYS A 238 21.91 13.31 22.82
N GLN A 239 22.11 12.62 23.96
CA GLN A 239 22.89 11.38 24.02
C GLN A 239 22.21 10.24 23.24
N GLU A 240 20.90 10.07 23.35
CA GLU A 240 20.16 9.05 22.62
C GLU A 240 20.20 9.29 21.10
N LEU A 241 20.18 10.54 20.63
CA LEU A 241 20.21 10.88 19.21
C LEU A 241 21.58 10.68 18.55
N ILE A 242 22.69 10.67 19.33
CA ILE A 242 24.02 10.37 18.80
C ILE A 242 24.10 8.93 18.25
N GLU A 243 23.37 7.98 18.84
CA GLU A 243 23.31 6.60 18.35
C GLU A 243 22.78 6.53 16.90
N TYR A 244 22.06 7.57 16.47
CA TYR A 244 21.51 7.72 15.13
C TYR A 244 22.28 8.74 14.27
N GLU A 245 23.55 9.04 14.63
CA GLU A 245 24.43 9.96 13.90
C GLU A 245 23.98 11.43 13.88
N LEU A 246 23.06 11.82 14.78
CA LEU A 246 22.68 13.20 14.98
C LEU A 246 23.48 13.79 16.13
N VAL A 247 24.64 14.35 15.81
CA VAL A 247 25.58 14.90 16.80
C VAL A 247 25.35 16.41 16.91
N PRO A 248 25.10 16.95 18.13
CA PRO A 248 24.96 18.39 18.35
C PRO A 248 26.18 19.18 17.95
N GLU A 249 26.01 20.42 17.48
CA GLU A 249 27.12 21.36 17.19
C GLU A 249 27.99 21.59 18.42
N ASP A 250 27.39 21.72 19.62
CA ASP A 250 28.10 21.87 20.89
C ASP A 250 29.10 20.73 21.17
N TRP A 251 28.89 19.56 20.58
CA TRP A 251 29.75 18.37 20.75
C TRP A 251 30.58 18.06 19.50
N GLY A 252 30.67 19.05 18.59
CA GLY A 252 31.47 18.96 17.38
C GLY A 252 30.81 18.29 16.19
N GLY A 253 29.50 18.13 16.20
CA GLY A 253 28.70 17.67 15.08
C GLY A 253 28.22 18.79 14.16
N SER A 254 27.27 18.48 13.31
CA SER A 254 26.67 19.40 12.34
C SER A 254 25.14 19.57 12.54
N THR A 255 24.52 18.83 13.48
CA THR A 255 23.07 18.88 13.66
C THR A 255 22.68 19.97 14.63
N ILE A 256 21.71 20.79 14.23
CA ILE A 256 21.18 21.89 15.05
C ILE A 256 20.14 21.35 16.01
N PHE A 257 20.29 21.69 17.30
CA PHE A 257 19.36 21.31 18.37
C PHE A 257 18.73 22.57 18.98
N CYS A 258 17.40 22.67 18.90
CA CYS A 258 16.61 23.78 19.44
C CYS A 258 15.72 23.28 20.59
N PRO A 259 16.00 23.65 21.85
CA PRO A 259 15.07 23.42 22.94
C PRO A 259 13.83 24.32 22.80
N VAL A 260 12.62 23.72 22.83
CA VAL A 260 11.37 24.45 22.61
C VAL A 260 10.28 24.01 23.58
N SER A 261 9.31 24.89 23.83
CA SER A 261 8.06 24.52 24.46
C SER A 261 6.89 24.99 23.60
N ALA A 262 6.18 24.04 23.01
CA ALA A 262 4.96 24.33 22.27
C ALA A 262 3.87 24.94 23.16
N HIS A 263 3.88 24.64 24.47
CA HIS A 263 2.92 25.15 25.44
C HIS A 263 3.17 26.62 25.77
N THR A 264 4.39 26.98 26.19
CA THR A 264 4.74 28.35 26.58
C THR A 264 5.06 29.23 25.36
N GLY A 265 5.61 28.66 24.30
CA GLY A 265 6.11 29.35 23.11
C GLY A 265 7.60 29.67 23.18
N GLU A 266 8.28 29.22 24.22
CA GLU A 266 9.73 29.41 24.41
C GLU A 266 10.54 28.68 23.35
N GLY A 267 11.58 29.32 22.80
CA GLY A 267 12.50 28.75 21.80
C GLY A 267 11.95 28.64 20.37
N ILE A 268 10.69 29.01 20.12
CA ILE A 268 10.06 28.86 18.79
C ILE A 268 10.65 29.86 17.79
N ASP A 269 10.86 31.10 18.18
CA ASP A 269 11.47 32.11 17.30
C ASP A 269 12.89 31.71 16.93
N GLU A 270 13.68 31.18 17.88
CA GLU A 270 15.01 30.64 17.64
C GLU A 270 14.99 29.47 16.66
N LEU A 271 14.02 28.56 16.79
CA LEU A 271 13.84 27.46 15.84
C LEU A 271 13.58 27.97 14.43
N LEU A 272 12.72 28.98 14.26
CA LEU A 272 12.42 29.58 12.96
C LEU A 272 13.62 30.32 12.36
N ASP A 273 14.42 30.97 13.18
CA ASP A 273 15.67 31.61 12.76
C ASP A 273 16.70 30.56 12.30
N MET A 274 16.84 29.44 13.00
CA MET A 274 17.71 28.33 12.59
C MET A 274 17.25 27.69 11.27
N VAL A 275 15.95 27.51 11.07
CA VAL A 275 15.39 27.04 9.79
C VAL A 275 15.76 28.01 8.66
N SER A 276 15.63 29.31 8.88
CA SER A 276 15.96 30.34 7.88
C SER A 276 17.45 30.34 7.56
N LEU A 277 18.30 30.23 8.57
CA LEU A 277 19.75 30.15 8.41
C LEU A 277 20.18 28.90 7.62
N THR A 278 19.61 27.74 7.96
CA THR A 278 19.87 26.50 7.23
C THR A 278 19.44 26.62 5.76
N ALA A 279 18.30 27.26 5.50
CA ALA A 279 17.83 27.49 4.13
C ALA A 279 18.76 28.41 3.33
N GLU A 280 19.37 29.41 3.96
CA GLU A 280 20.38 30.27 3.33
C GLU A 280 21.65 29.48 2.98
N VAL A 281 22.13 28.62 3.89
CA VAL A 281 23.28 27.75 3.64
C VAL A 281 23.04 26.77 2.49
N LEU A 282 21.81 26.25 2.37
CA LEU A 282 21.42 25.34 1.30
C LEU A 282 21.24 26.04 -0.07
N GLU A 283 21.28 27.39 -0.11
CA GLU A 283 21.09 28.18 -1.34
C GLU A 283 19.89 27.75 -2.19
N LEU A 284 18.72 27.59 -1.57
CA LEU A 284 17.52 27.09 -2.23
C LEU A 284 17.06 28.02 -3.36
N LYS A 285 17.19 27.56 -4.60
CA LYS A 285 16.88 28.31 -5.81
C LYS A 285 15.82 27.62 -6.66
N ALA A 286 15.01 28.37 -7.39
CA ALA A 286 14.10 27.85 -8.41
C ALA A 286 13.87 28.92 -9.49
N ASN A 287 13.58 28.46 -10.72
CA ASN A 287 13.21 29.34 -11.83
C ASN A 287 11.69 29.57 -11.83
N PRO A 288 11.18 30.78 -11.55
CA PRO A 288 9.75 31.07 -11.56
C PRO A 288 9.16 31.24 -12.96
N ASN A 289 10.00 31.49 -13.97
CA ASN A 289 9.56 31.87 -15.33
C ASN A 289 9.29 30.66 -16.24
N ARG A 290 9.54 29.42 -15.77
CA ARG A 290 9.25 28.19 -16.51
C ARG A 290 7.81 27.70 -16.28
N LYS A 291 7.39 26.68 -17.05
CA LYS A 291 6.16 25.94 -16.81
C LYS A 291 6.19 25.34 -15.40
N ALA A 292 5.07 25.47 -14.69
CA ALA A 292 5.04 24.99 -13.32
C ALA A 292 5.16 23.46 -13.25
N ARG A 293 5.97 23.02 -12.29
CA ARG A 293 6.09 21.63 -11.86
C ARG A 293 5.90 21.58 -10.35
N GLY A 294 5.18 20.58 -9.87
CA GLY A 294 4.91 20.40 -8.45
C GLY A 294 4.59 18.97 -8.11
N ILE A 295 4.37 18.69 -6.84
CA ILE A 295 4.03 17.38 -6.34
C ILE A 295 2.66 17.42 -5.65
N VAL A 296 1.86 16.39 -5.84
CA VAL A 296 0.58 16.22 -5.15
C VAL A 296 0.83 15.76 -3.73
N LEU A 297 0.50 16.59 -2.77
CA LEU A 297 0.57 16.25 -1.36
C LEU A 297 -0.60 15.36 -0.95
N GLU A 298 -1.81 15.78 -1.35
CA GLU A 298 -3.06 15.11 -1.03
C GLU A 298 -4.13 15.36 -2.10
N ALA A 299 -5.07 14.43 -2.24
CA ALA A 299 -6.16 14.57 -3.19
C ALA A 299 -7.47 14.03 -2.62
N GLN A 300 -8.59 14.72 -2.93
CA GLN A 300 -9.92 14.39 -2.42
C GLN A 300 -11.00 14.61 -3.46
N LEU A 301 -12.16 14.00 -3.23
CA LEU A 301 -13.35 14.20 -4.03
C LEU A 301 -14.39 15.02 -3.24
N ASP A 302 -14.55 16.28 -3.59
CA ASP A 302 -15.56 17.16 -3.00
C ASP A 302 -16.87 17.09 -3.79
N LYS A 303 -18.00 16.92 -3.09
CA LYS A 303 -19.33 16.78 -3.72
C LYS A 303 -19.75 17.98 -4.58
N GLY A 304 -19.28 19.19 -4.22
CA GLY A 304 -19.67 20.43 -4.92
C GLY A 304 -18.62 20.91 -5.92
N ARG A 305 -17.35 20.65 -5.62
CA ARG A 305 -16.20 21.17 -6.39
C ARG A 305 -15.60 20.12 -7.33
N GLY A 306 -15.95 18.84 -7.16
CA GLY A 306 -15.37 17.72 -7.91
C GLY A 306 -14.00 17.29 -7.38
N PRO A 307 -13.11 16.74 -8.24
CA PRO A 307 -11.75 16.40 -7.86
C PRO A 307 -10.96 17.64 -7.44
N VAL A 308 -10.33 17.56 -6.27
CA VAL A 308 -9.49 18.60 -5.67
C VAL A 308 -8.15 17.97 -5.33
N ALA A 309 -7.05 18.61 -5.71
CA ALA A 309 -5.71 18.20 -5.33
C ALA A 309 -4.97 19.35 -4.66
N THR A 310 -4.33 19.05 -3.53
CA THR A 310 -3.38 19.97 -2.88
C THR A 310 -2.00 19.71 -3.46
N VAL A 311 -1.46 20.69 -4.15
CA VAL A 311 -0.18 20.61 -4.86
C VAL A 311 0.81 21.57 -4.23
N LEU A 312 2.02 21.12 -4.00
CA LEU A 312 3.16 21.97 -3.70
C LEU A 312 3.88 22.31 -5.01
N VAL A 313 3.88 23.57 -5.38
CA VAL A 313 4.64 24.04 -6.55
C VAL A 313 6.13 24.02 -6.19
N GLN A 314 6.93 23.26 -6.93
CA GLN A 314 8.38 23.17 -6.70
C GLN A 314 9.16 24.13 -7.60
N LYS A 315 8.79 24.20 -8.88
CA LYS A 315 9.45 25.02 -9.89
C LYS A 315 8.39 25.70 -10.77
N GLY A 316 8.76 26.82 -11.37
CA GLY A 316 7.84 27.56 -12.23
C GLY A 316 6.74 28.30 -11.47
N THR A 317 5.83 28.91 -12.21
CA THR A 317 4.65 29.60 -11.65
C THR A 317 3.39 29.01 -12.26
N LEU A 318 2.49 28.52 -11.41
CA LEU A 318 1.19 27.98 -11.82
C LEU A 318 0.17 29.11 -11.91
N HIS A 319 -0.60 29.15 -13.01
CA HIS A 319 -1.64 30.15 -13.26
C HIS A 319 -3.01 29.50 -13.38
N VAL A 320 -4.03 30.26 -13.01
CA VAL A 320 -5.42 29.87 -13.35
C VAL A 320 -5.58 29.88 -14.87
N GLY A 321 -6.00 28.75 -15.41
CA GLY A 321 -6.16 28.55 -16.84
C GLY A 321 -5.12 27.64 -17.47
N ASP A 322 -4.06 27.28 -16.76
CA ASP A 322 -3.05 26.34 -17.23
C ASP A 322 -3.64 24.93 -17.42
N ALA A 323 -3.16 24.26 -18.46
CA ALA A 323 -3.44 22.84 -18.67
C ALA A 323 -2.43 22.01 -17.89
N VAL A 324 -2.91 21.09 -17.04
CA VAL A 324 -2.07 20.27 -16.16
C VAL A 324 -2.28 18.79 -16.42
N ALA A 325 -1.19 18.03 -16.33
CA ALA A 325 -1.19 16.58 -16.27
C ALA A 325 -0.60 16.13 -14.92
N ILE A 326 -1.24 15.16 -14.27
CA ILE A 326 -0.85 14.62 -12.97
C ILE A 326 -1.10 13.11 -13.03
N GLY A 327 -0.06 12.32 -13.32
CA GLY A 327 -0.24 10.89 -13.51
C GLY A 327 -1.35 10.56 -14.51
N SER A 328 -2.38 9.83 -14.10
CA SER A 328 -3.57 9.52 -14.90
C SER A 328 -4.55 10.68 -15.03
N ALA A 329 -4.53 11.64 -14.11
CA ALA A 329 -5.43 12.79 -14.12
C ALA A 329 -4.90 13.92 -15.02
N HIS A 330 -5.82 14.62 -15.67
CA HIS A 330 -5.51 15.80 -16.47
C HIS A 330 -6.61 16.84 -16.32
N GLY A 331 -6.36 18.05 -16.72
CA GLY A 331 -7.40 19.07 -16.72
C GLY A 331 -6.88 20.48 -16.90
N LYS A 332 -7.79 21.43 -16.75
CA LYS A 332 -7.49 22.86 -16.79
C LYS A 332 -7.74 23.46 -15.41
N VAL A 333 -6.75 24.13 -14.86
CA VAL A 333 -6.86 24.81 -13.57
C VAL A 333 -7.96 25.85 -13.60
N ARG A 334 -9.13 25.56 -13.04
CA ARG A 334 -10.28 26.46 -12.99
C ARG A 334 -10.18 27.49 -11.87
N ALA A 335 -9.64 27.06 -10.73
CA ALA A 335 -9.39 27.92 -9.59
C ALA A 335 -8.27 27.34 -8.74
N MET A 336 -7.55 28.22 -8.07
CA MET A 336 -6.56 27.87 -7.04
C MET A 336 -6.97 28.52 -5.71
N ILE A 337 -6.82 27.78 -4.63
CA ILE A 337 -7.14 28.23 -3.28
C ILE A 337 -5.88 28.05 -2.43
N ASN A 338 -5.50 29.08 -1.69
CA ASN A 338 -4.35 28.98 -0.78
C ASN A 338 -4.74 28.34 0.56
N ASP A 339 -3.73 28.13 1.42
CA ASP A 339 -3.85 27.62 2.79
C ASP A 339 -4.83 28.40 3.71
N LYS A 340 -5.10 29.68 3.38
CA LYS A 340 -6.04 30.56 4.10
C LYS A 340 -7.47 30.52 3.50
N GLY A 341 -7.75 29.60 2.58
CA GLY A 341 -9.06 29.47 1.91
C GLY A 341 -9.37 30.58 0.89
N LYS A 342 -8.40 31.41 0.51
CA LYS A 342 -8.59 32.50 -0.44
C LYS A 342 -8.24 32.06 -1.86
N ARG A 343 -9.06 32.49 -2.84
CA ARG A 343 -8.75 32.28 -4.25
C ARG A 343 -7.58 33.14 -4.69
N ILE A 344 -6.59 32.50 -5.32
CA ILE A 344 -5.42 33.16 -5.90
C ILE A 344 -5.36 32.90 -7.41
N LYS A 345 -4.65 33.76 -8.13
CA LYS A 345 -4.51 33.63 -9.60
C LYS A 345 -3.20 33.00 -10.02
N THR A 346 -2.18 33.13 -9.18
CA THR A 346 -0.81 32.67 -9.43
C THR A 346 -0.24 32.02 -8.18
N ALA A 347 0.55 30.96 -8.34
CA ALA A 347 1.28 30.28 -7.29
C ALA A 347 2.71 30.04 -7.77
N GLY A 348 3.67 30.65 -7.11
CA GLY A 348 5.11 30.48 -7.37
C GLY A 348 5.72 29.30 -6.63
N PRO A 349 7.05 29.11 -6.76
CA PRO A 349 7.77 28.02 -6.08
C PRO A 349 7.54 28.03 -4.57
N SER A 350 7.58 26.84 -3.96
CA SER A 350 7.35 26.57 -2.54
C SER A 350 5.97 26.98 -2.00
N THR A 351 4.99 27.20 -2.89
CA THR A 351 3.64 27.59 -2.47
C THR A 351 2.69 26.38 -2.55
N PRO A 352 2.05 25.98 -1.44
CA PRO A 352 1.00 24.96 -1.47
C PRO A 352 -0.31 25.58 -1.93
N VAL A 353 -1.02 24.90 -2.85
CA VAL A 353 -2.29 25.34 -3.38
C VAL A 353 -3.24 24.18 -3.63
N GLU A 354 -4.52 24.37 -3.30
CA GLU A 354 -5.58 23.49 -3.78
C GLU A 354 -5.94 23.87 -5.22
N ILE A 355 -5.91 22.90 -6.12
CA ILE A 355 -6.31 23.08 -7.52
C ILE A 355 -7.64 22.40 -7.81
N LEU A 356 -8.45 23.08 -8.62
CA LEU A 356 -9.77 22.64 -9.05
C LEU A 356 -9.81 22.54 -10.58
N GLY A 357 -10.49 21.53 -11.11
CA GLY A 357 -10.71 21.40 -12.56
C GLY A 357 -10.05 20.19 -13.19
N LEU A 358 -9.63 19.24 -12.37
CA LEU A 358 -9.10 17.95 -12.82
C LEU A 358 -10.22 17.02 -13.31
N SER A 359 -9.88 16.09 -14.19
CA SER A 359 -10.79 15.05 -14.72
C SER A 359 -11.15 13.99 -13.68
N GLU A 360 -10.19 13.63 -12.86
CA GLU A 360 -10.31 12.63 -11.80
C GLU A 360 -9.40 12.97 -10.61
N VAL A 361 -9.52 12.23 -9.52
CA VAL A 361 -8.67 12.41 -8.33
C VAL A 361 -7.31 11.77 -8.60
N PRO A 362 -6.21 12.55 -8.63
CA PRO A 362 -4.86 12.00 -8.82
C PRO A 362 -4.40 11.22 -7.60
N ASN A 363 -3.38 10.38 -7.77
CA ASN A 363 -2.73 9.76 -6.63
C ASN A 363 -1.82 10.77 -5.92
N ALA A 364 -1.76 10.64 -4.62
CA ALA A 364 -0.86 11.46 -3.82
C ALA A 364 0.61 11.05 -4.06
N GLY A 365 1.50 12.04 -4.18
CA GLY A 365 2.91 11.84 -4.57
C GLY A 365 3.18 11.90 -6.06
N GLU A 366 2.16 11.97 -6.91
CA GLU A 366 2.35 12.14 -8.36
C GLU A 366 2.84 13.55 -8.69
N VAL A 367 3.65 13.64 -9.74
CA VAL A 367 4.19 14.91 -10.22
C VAL A 367 3.15 15.61 -11.10
N MET A 368 2.89 16.87 -10.77
CA MET A 368 2.09 17.78 -11.60
C MET A 368 3.00 18.49 -12.59
N MET A 369 2.60 18.52 -13.86
CA MET A 369 3.29 19.24 -14.93
C MET A 369 2.30 20.11 -15.70
N VAL A 370 2.73 21.35 -16.01
CA VAL A 370 1.97 22.26 -16.91
C VAL A 370 2.35 21.97 -18.34
N MET A 371 1.34 21.77 -19.19
CA MET A 371 1.46 21.49 -20.63
C MET A 371 1.00 22.69 -21.47
N ASP A 372 1.39 22.74 -22.75
CA ASP A 372 1.00 23.82 -23.65
C ASP A 372 -0.49 23.78 -23.98
N SER A 373 -1.11 22.62 -23.94
CA SER A 373 -2.52 22.47 -24.26
C SER A 373 -3.18 21.34 -23.44
N GLU A 374 -4.49 21.44 -23.27
CA GLU A 374 -5.30 20.39 -22.63
C GLU A 374 -5.24 19.07 -23.41
N LYS A 375 -5.07 19.12 -24.75
CA LYS A 375 -4.91 17.93 -25.58
C LYS A 375 -3.60 17.19 -25.27
N GLU A 376 -2.54 17.94 -25.06
CA GLU A 376 -1.24 17.38 -24.67
C GLU A 376 -1.28 16.80 -23.26
N ALA A 377 -1.85 17.53 -22.29
CA ALA A 377 -2.05 17.02 -20.93
C ALA A 377 -2.83 15.70 -20.91
N ARG A 378 -3.89 15.61 -21.73
CA ARG A 378 -4.65 14.37 -21.89
C ARG A 378 -3.82 13.25 -22.51
N SER A 379 -3.02 13.52 -23.54
CA SER A 379 -2.16 12.53 -24.17
C SER A 379 -1.12 11.97 -23.20
N VAL A 380 -0.55 12.83 -22.34
CA VAL A 380 0.37 12.41 -21.29
C VAL A 380 -0.34 11.50 -20.27
N ALA A 381 -1.52 11.88 -19.79
CA ALA A 381 -2.31 11.08 -18.87
C ALA A 381 -2.68 9.70 -19.47
N GLU A 382 -3.05 9.63 -20.75
CA GLU A 382 -3.34 8.38 -21.45
C GLU A 382 -2.10 7.45 -21.51
N LYS A 383 -0.89 8.00 -21.64
CA LYS A 383 0.36 7.23 -21.57
C LYS A 383 0.60 6.64 -20.17
N PHE A 384 0.38 7.43 -19.12
CA PHE A 384 0.46 6.93 -17.74
C PHE A 384 -0.53 5.79 -17.47
N ILE A 385 -1.76 5.90 -17.96
CA ILE A 385 -2.78 4.85 -17.83
C ILE A 385 -2.34 3.58 -18.59
N ALA A 386 -1.83 3.72 -19.82
CA ALA A 386 -1.37 2.59 -20.62
C ALA A 386 -0.21 1.84 -19.93
N TYR A 387 0.78 2.57 -19.45
CA TYR A 387 1.90 2.02 -18.70
C TYR A 387 1.48 1.31 -17.41
N GLY A 388 0.58 1.92 -16.64
CA GLY A 388 0.04 1.29 -15.44
C GLY A 388 -0.66 -0.04 -15.72
N ARG A 389 -1.41 -0.12 -16.83
CA ARG A 389 -2.06 -1.38 -17.25
C ARG A 389 -1.03 -2.44 -17.68
N GLU A 390 -0.02 -2.04 -18.41
CA GLU A 390 1.05 -2.95 -18.88
C GLU A 390 1.81 -3.52 -17.68
N LYS A 391 2.16 -2.69 -16.71
CA LYS A 391 2.81 -3.10 -15.47
C LYS A 391 1.96 -4.09 -14.68
N MET A 392 0.67 -3.83 -14.50
CA MET A 392 -0.25 -4.76 -13.83
C MET A 392 -0.36 -6.10 -14.57
N LEU A 393 -0.39 -6.09 -15.90
CA LEU A 393 -0.46 -7.32 -16.70
C LEU A 393 0.84 -8.12 -16.60
N SER A 394 2.00 -7.48 -16.56
CA SER A 394 3.30 -8.15 -16.40
C SER A 394 3.44 -8.78 -15.01
N GLU A 395 3.06 -8.06 -13.95
CA GLU A 395 3.04 -8.57 -12.58
C GLU A 395 2.09 -9.78 -12.43
N THR A 396 0.92 -9.73 -13.05
CA THR A 396 -0.05 -10.84 -13.03
C THR A 396 0.46 -12.07 -13.80
N LYS A 397 1.22 -11.89 -14.88
CA LYS A 397 1.80 -13.01 -15.66
C LYS A 397 2.93 -13.72 -14.89
N GLN A 398 3.73 -12.99 -14.08
CA GLN A 398 4.80 -13.58 -13.28
C GLN A 398 4.25 -14.46 -12.12
N GLN A 399 3.02 -14.27 -11.67
CA GLN A 399 2.39 -15.02 -10.58
C GLN A 399 1.80 -16.39 -10.97
N LEU A 400 1.90 -16.83 -12.22
CA LEU A 400 1.31 -18.09 -12.72
C LEU A 400 2.37 -19.17 -13.03
N SER A 401 3.34 -19.37 -12.13
CA SER A 401 4.21 -20.55 -12.23
C SER A 401 3.47 -21.80 -11.67
N LEU A 402 3.88 -23.00 -12.12
CA LEU A 402 3.33 -24.27 -11.63
C LEU A 402 3.58 -24.46 -10.12
N ASP A 403 4.67 -23.92 -9.60
CA ASP A 403 4.99 -23.95 -8.16
C ASP A 403 4.03 -23.07 -7.35
N ASP A 404 3.62 -21.92 -7.91
CA ASP A 404 2.61 -21.06 -7.31
C ASP A 404 1.22 -21.69 -7.34
N LEU A 405 0.90 -22.48 -8.37
CA LEU A 405 -0.35 -23.27 -8.41
C LEU A 405 -0.37 -24.36 -7.34
N PHE A 406 0.75 -25.02 -7.06
CA PHE A 406 0.89 -25.97 -5.96
C PHE A 406 0.77 -25.27 -4.59
N ASN A 407 1.38 -24.09 -4.44
CA ASN A 407 1.25 -23.26 -3.24
C ASN A 407 -0.19 -22.76 -3.05
N GLN A 408 -0.90 -22.37 -4.12
CA GLN A 408 -2.31 -22.02 -4.06
C GLN A 408 -3.22 -23.22 -3.71
N ILE A 409 -2.91 -24.42 -4.14
CA ILE A 409 -3.67 -25.63 -3.77
C ILE A 409 -3.43 -26.00 -2.30
N GLN A 410 -2.22 -25.78 -1.78
CA GLN A 410 -1.91 -25.90 -0.35
C GLN A 410 -2.50 -24.74 0.47
N ALA A 411 -2.54 -23.54 -0.06
CA ALA A 411 -3.17 -22.36 0.54
C ALA A 411 -4.72 -22.39 0.49
N GLY A 412 -5.32 -23.40 -0.10
CA GLY A 412 -6.79 -23.60 -0.09
C GLY A 412 -7.44 -23.75 1.29
N SER A 413 -6.63 -23.71 2.36
CA SER A 413 -7.08 -23.67 3.75
C SER A 413 -7.09 -22.24 4.35
N VAL A 414 -6.49 -21.25 3.68
CA VAL A 414 -6.45 -19.87 4.19
C VAL A 414 -7.79 -19.19 3.96
N LYS A 415 -8.42 -18.71 5.03
CA LYS A 415 -9.66 -17.93 4.94
C LYS A 415 -9.36 -16.55 4.41
N GLU A 416 -10.17 -16.04 3.49
CA GLU A 416 -10.00 -14.70 2.93
C GLU A 416 -11.01 -13.73 3.54
N LEU A 417 -10.51 -12.58 4.04
CA LEU A 417 -11.31 -11.45 4.47
C LEU A 417 -11.22 -10.34 3.42
N ASN A 418 -12.27 -10.24 2.60
CA ASN A 418 -12.33 -9.24 1.54
C ASN A 418 -12.85 -7.91 2.08
N ILE A 419 -12.16 -6.81 1.74
CA ILE A 419 -12.47 -5.47 2.23
C ILE A 419 -12.51 -4.47 1.07
N ILE A 420 -13.47 -3.54 1.14
CA ILE A 420 -13.51 -2.33 0.33
C ILE A 420 -13.25 -1.14 1.23
N VAL A 421 -12.30 -0.28 0.89
CA VAL A 421 -11.91 0.90 1.67
C VAL A 421 -12.37 2.16 0.97
N LYS A 422 -13.13 3.01 1.68
CA LYS A 422 -13.49 4.36 1.23
C LYS A 422 -13.04 5.38 2.27
N ALA A 423 -12.32 6.40 1.85
CA ALA A 423 -11.87 7.46 2.74
C ALA A 423 -12.10 8.85 2.13
N ASP A 424 -11.90 9.88 2.93
CA ASP A 424 -12.05 11.28 2.53
C ASP A 424 -10.92 11.73 1.60
N VAL A 425 -9.69 11.26 1.82
CA VAL A 425 -8.51 11.61 1.02
C VAL A 425 -7.74 10.36 0.58
N GLN A 426 -6.97 10.51 -0.50
CA GLN A 426 -6.21 9.41 -1.10
C GLN A 426 -5.16 8.82 -0.15
N GLY A 427 -4.46 9.66 0.59
CA GLY A 427 -3.47 9.19 1.57
C GLY A 427 -4.08 8.35 2.70
N SER A 428 -5.31 8.67 3.14
CA SER A 428 -6.04 7.86 4.13
C SER A 428 -6.43 6.50 3.55
N VAL A 429 -6.84 6.42 2.27
CA VAL A 429 -7.11 5.13 1.58
C VAL A 429 -5.86 4.25 1.60
N GLU A 430 -4.70 4.82 1.22
CA GLU A 430 -3.41 4.11 1.21
C GLU A 430 -3.03 3.60 2.60
N ALA A 431 -3.12 4.46 3.62
CA ALA A 431 -2.76 4.14 5.00
C ALA A 431 -3.64 3.00 5.58
N VAL A 432 -4.96 3.11 5.42
CA VAL A 432 -5.90 2.08 5.86
C VAL A 432 -5.64 0.76 5.13
N LYS A 433 -5.49 0.80 3.79
CA LYS A 433 -5.19 -0.39 2.99
C LYS A 433 -3.91 -1.08 3.46
N GLN A 434 -2.81 -0.34 3.61
CA GLN A 434 -1.52 -0.90 4.04
C GLN A 434 -1.59 -1.48 5.45
N SER A 435 -2.26 -0.79 6.38
CA SER A 435 -2.42 -1.25 7.76
C SER A 435 -3.24 -2.53 7.85
N LEU A 436 -4.34 -2.62 7.10
CA LEU A 436 -5.19 -3.81 7.11
C LEU A 436 -4.53 -5.01 6.43
N VAL A 437 -3.79 -4.81 5.34
CA VAL A 437 -3.06 -5.90 4.68
C VAL A 437 -1.94 -6.46 5.57
N LYS A 438 -1.30 -5.63 6.39
CA LYS A 438 -0.28 -6.07 7.38
C LYS A 438 -0.83 -7.01 8.46
N LEU A 439 -2.14 -7.01 8.71
CA LEU A 439 -2.78 -7.91 9.68
C LEU A 439 -2.88 -9.34 9.17
N SER A 440 -2.68 -9.58 7.88
CA SER A 440 -2.73 -10.93 7.29
C SER A 440 -1.77 -11.87 8.02
N ASN A 441 -2.24 -13.09 8.28
CA ASN A 441 -1.47 -14.18 8.88
C ASN A 441 -1.64 -15.46 8.04
N ASP A 442 -1.00 -16.55 8.47
CA ASP A 442 -1.02 -17.83 7.74
C ASP A 442 -2.41 -18.48 7.67
N GLU A 443 -3.36 -18.10 8.52
CA GLU A 443 -4.71 -18.65 8.61
C GLU A 443 -5.77 -17.76 7.95
N VAL A 444 -5.59 -16.43 7.98
CA VAL A 444 -6.53 -15.44 7.43
C VAL A 444 -5.77 -14.40 6.61
N ALA A 445 -6.09 -14.32 5.32
CA ALA A 445 -5.54 -13.30 4.42
C ALA A 445 -6.53 -12.14 4.25
N VAL A 446 -6.09 -10.93 4.59
CA VAL A 446 -6.87 -9.69 4.37
C VAL A 446 -6.60 -9.18 2.96
N LYS A 447 -7.65 -9.13 2.12
CA LYS A 447 -7.58 -8.63 0.75
C LYS A 447 -8.37 -7.34 0.59
N VAL A 448 -7.71 -6.25 0.23
CA VAL A 448 -8.40 -5.02 -0.16
C VAL A 448 -8.69 -5.07 -1.66
N ILE A 449 -9.94 -5.36 -2.01
CA ILE A 449 -10.39 -5.51 -3.40
C ILE A 449 -10.45 -4.16 -4.11
N HIS A 450 -10.97 -3.15 -3.42
CA HIS A 450 -11.12 -1.82 -3.97
C HIS A 450 -10.83 -0.76 -2.91
N GLY A 451 -10.17 0.31 -3.33
CA GLY A 451 -9.95 1.51 -2.52
C GLY A 451 -10.31 2.76 -3.32
N GLY A 452 -11.02 3.68 -2.71
CA GLY A 452 -11.41 4.91 -3.40
C GLY A 452 -11.72 6.06 -2.45
N VAL A 453 -11.66 7.26 -3.01
CA VAL A 453 -11.90 8.51 -2.29
C VAL A 453 -13.35 8.94 -2.43
N GLY A 454 -13.90 9.55 -1.40
CA GLY A 454 -15.26 10.11 -1.37
C GLY A 454 -16.28 9.24 -0.63
N ALA A 455 -17.55 9.63 -0.72
CA ALA A 455 -18.65 8.94 -0.06
C ALA A 455 -18.81 7.49 -0.57
N ILE A 456 -19.36 6.62 0.27
CA ILE A 456 -19.70 5.25 -0.14
C ILE A 456 -20.94 5.31 -1.03
N THR A 457 -20.85 4.74 -2.22
CA THR A 457 -21.90 4.73 -3.26
C THR A 457 -22.59 3.38 -3.35
N GLU A 458 -23.73 3.33 -4.04
CA GLU A 458 -24.45 2.08 -4.33
C GLU A 458 -23.58 1.08 -5.13
N SER A 459 -22.73 1.58 -6.04
CA SER A 459 -21.79 0.73 -6.79
C SER A 459 -20.78 0.02 -5.89
N ASP A 460 -20.31 0.69 -4.83
CA ASP A 460 -19.40 0.09 -3.85
C ASP A 460 -20.12 -1.04 -3.07
N VAL A 461 -21.39 -0.84 -2.74
CA VAL A 461 -22.21 -1.86 -2.06
C VAL A 461 -22.44 -3.07 -2.97
N ASN A 462 -22.77 -2.85 -4.24
CA ASN A 462 -22.97 -3.93 -5.21
C ASN A 462 -21.67 -4.74 -5.42
N LEU A 463 -20.52 -4.06 -5.45
CA LEU A 463 -19.22 -4.74 -5.52
C LEU A 463 -18.95 -5.56 -4.25
N ALA A 464 -19.26 -5.01 -3.07
CA ALA A 464 -19.10 -5.71 -1.80
C ALA A 464 -19.99 -6.96 -1.72
N ALA A 465 -21.26 -6.86 -2.13
CA ALA A 465 -22.17 -7.99 -2.18
C ALA A 465 -21.67 -9.10 -3.12
N ALA A 466 -21.19 -8.73 -4.32
CA ALA A 466 -20.65 -9.67 -5.30
C ALA A 466 -19.37 -10.37 -4.85
N SER A 467 -18.56 -9.71 -4.02
CA SER A 467 -17.25 -10.19 -3.56
C SER A 467 -17.28 -10.72 -2.12
N ASN A 468 -18.43 -10.76 -1.47
CA ASN A 468 -18.57 -11.05 -0.04
C ASN A 468 -17.59 -10.23 0.83
N ALA A 469 -17.54 -8.92 0.57
CA ALA A 469 -16.59 -7.99 1.20
C ALA A 469 -17.29 -7.11 2.25
N ILE A 470 -16.50 -6.69 3.25
CA ILE A 470 -16.90 -5.66 4.23
C ILE A 470 -16.52 -4.29 3.68
N ILE A 471 -17.38 -3.28 3.86
CA ILE A 471 -17.06 -1.90 3.50
C ILE A 471 -16.58 -1.14 4.73
N ILE A 472 -15.36 -0.59 4.63
CA ILE A 472 -14.77 0.29 5.64
C ILE A 472 -14.80 1.71 5.13
N GLY A 473 -15.57 2.57 5.80
CA GLY A 473 -15.61 4.00 5.56
C GLY A 473 -14.78 4.76 6.58
N PHE A 474 -13.67 5.35 6.15
CA PHE A 474 -12.80 6.15 7.00
C PHE A 474 -13.07 7.64 6.80
N ASN A 475 -13.57 8.31 7.84
CA ASN A 475 -13.98 9.72 7.85
C ASN A 475 -15.03 10.10 6.77
N VAL A 476 -15.69 9.11 6.16
CA VAL A 476 -16.74 9.30 5.16
C VAL A 476 -18.10 8.79 5.63
N ARG A 477 -19.15 9.11 4.88
CA ARG A 477 -20.51 8.62 5.14
C ARG A 477 -21.10 8.01 3.87
N PRO A 478 -21.94 6.99 4.02
CA PRO A 478 -22.66 6.43 2.88
C PRO A 478 -23.69 7.42 2.34
N GLU A 479 -23.93 7.38 1.05
CA GLU A 479 -25.08 8.03 0.43
C GLU A 479 -26.38 7.33 0.87
N PRO A 480 -27.52 8.03 0.87
CA PRO A 480 -28.80 7.42 1.27
C PRO A 480 -29.10 6.12 0.50
N ALA A 481 -28.93 6.13 -0.83
CA ALA A 481 -29.12 4.95 -1.68
C ALA A 481 -28.16 3.80 -1.31
N ALA A 482 -26.90 4.10 -1.01
CA ALA A 482 -25.92 3.11 -0.58
C ALA A 482 -26.29 2.47 0.78
N LYS A 483 -26.85 3.24 1.70
CA LYS A 483 -27.31 2.73 3.00
C LYS A 483 -28.48 1.78 2.85
N ASP A 484 -29.45 2.12 1.98
CA ASP A 484 -30.62 1.28 1.71
C ASP A 484 -30.20 -0.01 0.99
N ALA A 485 -29.30 0.10 -0.01
CA ALA A 485 -28.74 -1.05 -0.72
C ALA A 485 -27.95 -1.98 0.23
N ALA A 486 -27.10 -1.44 1.11
CA ALA A 486 -26.35 -2.24 2.09
C ALA A 486 -27.27 -3.02 3.03
N SER A 487 -28.39 -2.41 3.43
CA SER A 487 -29.40 -3.08 4.25
C SER A 487 -30.14 -4.19 3.50
N ALA A 488 -30.43 -3.97 2.21
CA ALA A 488 -31.12 -4.96 1.35
C ALA A 488 -30.22 -6.17 1.04
N GLU A 489 -28.95 -5.91 0.68
CA GLU A 489 -27.96 -6.93 0.31
C GLU A 489 -27.24 -7.53 1.54
N LYS A 490 -27.52 -7.05 2.76
CA LYS A 490 -26.88 -7.47 4.02
C LYS A 490 -25.36 -7.30 4.02
N VAL A 491 -24.86 -6.26 3.38
CA VAL A 491 -23.44 -5.92 3.36
C VAL A 491 -23.08 -5.25 4.68
N ASP A 492 -22.02 -5.72 5.35
CA ASP A 492 -21.49 -5.09 6.57
C ASP A 492 -20.77 -3.79 6.20
N LEU A 493 -21.27 -2.68 6.76
CA LEU A 493 -20.76 -1.33 6.51
C LEU A 493 -20.32 -0.70 7.82
N ARG A 494 -19.02 -0.49 7.97
CA ARG A 494 -18.40 0.05 9.18
C ARG A 494 -17.75 1.40 8.94
N LEU A 495 -17.96 2.32 9.88
CA LEU A 495 -17.55 3.71 9.74
C LEU A 495 -16.63 4.11 10.89
N TYR A 496 -15.42 4.55 10.55
CA TYR A 496 -14.41 4.94 11.52
C TYR A 496 -13.96 6.38 11.31
N ARG A 497 -13.45 7.00 12.36
CA ARG A 497 -12.79 8.30 12.34
C ARG A 497 -11.33 8.22 12.80
N VAL A 498 -10.97 7.15 13.48
CA VAL A 498 -9.64 6.91 14.02
C VAL A 498 -9.21 5.54 13.50
N ILE A 499 -8.00 5.44 12.95
CA ILE A 499 -7.51 4.24 12.27
C ILE A 499 -7.35 3.05 13.22
N TYR A 500 -7.01 3.30 14.48
CA TYR A 500 -6.88 2.24 15.50
C TYR A 500 -8.16 1.41 15.67
N ASN A 501 -9.31 2.08 15.70
CA ASN A 501 -10.60 1.40 15.87
C ASN A 501 -10.90 0.47 14.65
N ALA A 502 -10.47 0.86 13.46
CA ALA A 502 -10.63 0.03 12.28
C ALA A 502 -9.71 -1.21 12.34
N ILE A 503 -8.49 -1.05 12.81
CA ILE A 503 -7.52 -2.13 12.98
C ILE A 503 -8.03 -3.12 14.04
N GLU A 504 -8.41 -2.65 15.23
CA GLU A 504 -8.92 -3.48 16.32
C GLU A 504 -10.16 -4.29 15.93
N ASP A 505 -11.10 -3.66 15.23
CA ASP A 505 -12.33 -4.34 14.78
C ASP A 505 -12.04 -5.43 13.73
N ILE A 506 -11.07 -5.20 12.83
CA ILE A 506 -10.69 -6.21 11.83
C ILE A 506 -9.88 -7.34 12.48
N GLU A 507 -8.99 -7.05 13.43
CA GLU A 507 -8.33 -8.08 14.22
C GLU A 507 -9.33 -8.97 14.98
N ALA A 508 -10.34 -8.35 15.59
CA ALA A 508 -11.42 -9.08 16.27
C ALA A 508 -12.24 -9.94 15.27
N ALA A 509 -12.52 -9.41 14.06
CA ALA A 509 -13.19 -10.16 13.02
C ALA A 509 -12.36 -11.35 12.52
N MET A 510 -11.05 -11.17 12.34
CA MET A 510 -10.12 -12.25 11.96
C MET A 510 -10.07 -13.34 13.04
N LYS A 511 -9.97 -12.98 14.32
CA LYS A 511 -10.03 -13.94 15.44
C LYS A 511 -11.33 -14.74 15.44
N GLY A 512 -12.47 -14.09 15.16
CA GLY A 512 -13.77 -14.75 15.03
C GLY A 512 -13.91 -15.67 13.80
N MET A 513 -13.03 -15.52 12.81
CA MET A 513 -12.97 -16.42 11.64
C MET A 513 -12.13 -17.68 11.88
N LEU A 514 -11.25 -17.71 12.90
CA LEU A 514 -10.41 -18.84 13.19
C LEU A 514 -11.27 -20.03 13.62
N ASP A 515 -10.82 -21.25 13.28
CA ASP A 515 -11.44 -22.46 13.80
C ASP A 515 -11.11 -22.60 15.28
N PRO A 516 -12.07 -23.05 16.11
CA PRO A 516 -11.81 -23.21 17.54
C PRO A 516 -10.70 -24.23 17.77
N GLU A 517 -9.82 -23.92 18.70
CA GLU A 517 -8.79 -24.86 19.13
C GLU A 517 -9.36 -25.80 20.17
N PHE A 518 -9.25 -27.10 19.91
CA PHE A 518 -9.67 -28.13 20.85
C PHE A 518 -8.47 -28.56 21.70
N VAL A 519 -8.55 -28.24 22.99
CA VAL A 519 -7.54 -28.64 23.95
C VAL A 519 -8.04 -29.87 24.71
N GLU A 520 -7.18 -30.84 24.83
CA GLU A 520 -7.46 -32.06 25.61
C GLU A 520 -7.48 -31.72 27.10
N LYS A 521 -8.60 -32.05 27.74
CA LYS A 521 -8.78 -31.89 29.18
C LYS A 521 -9.03 -33.24 29.83
N VAL A 522 -8.08 -33.70 30.61
CA VAL A 522 -8.23 -34.94 31.39
C VAL A 522 -9.32 -34.72 32.44
N THR A 523 -10.30 -35.62 32.46
CA THR A 523 -11.46 -35.56 33.36
C THR A 523 -11.33 -36.48 34.58
N GLY A 524 -10.55 -37.56 34.48
CA GLY A 524 -10.32 -38.47 35.59
C GLY A 524 -9.57 -39.72 35.21
N HIS A 525 -9.08 -40.40 36.22
CA HIS A 525 -8.31 -41.66 36.09
C HIS A 525 -9.00 -42.79 36.82
N ALA A 526 -8.97 -43.99 36.21
CA ALA A 526 -9.44 -45.22 36.83
C ALA A 526 -8.42 -46.34 36.68
N GLU A 527 -8.31 -47.21 37.68
CA GLU A 527 -7.46 -48.39 37.68
C GLU A 527 -8.31 -49.65 37.43
N VAL A 528 -7.90 -50.47 36.48
CA VAL A 528 -8.58 -51.76 36.19
C VAL A 528 -8.22 -52.78 37.24
N ARG A 529 -9.21 -53.20 38.04
CA ARG A 529 -9.05 -54.18 39.13
C ARG A 529 -9.48 -55.59 38.73
N GLN A 530 -10.48 -55.70 37.85
CA GLN A 530 -11.03 -56.98 37.43
C GLN A 530 -11.52 -56.91 35.98
N ILE A 531 -11.46 -58.04 35.28
CA ILE A 531 -11.90 -58.11 33.89
C ILE A 531 -13.06 -59.08 33.76
N PHE A 532 -14.14 -58.62 33.08
CA PHE A 532 -15.31 -59.46 32.79
C PHE A 532 -15.47 -59.57 31.26
N LYS A 533 -15.70 -60.77 30.76
CA LYS A 533 -16.00 -61.03 29.35
C LYS A 533 -17.48 -61.30 29.21
N ALA A 534 -18.18 -60.43 28.48
CA ALA A 534 -19.62 -60.56 28.20
C ALA A 534 -19.86 -60.84 26.73
N SER A 535 -20.61 -61.90 26.42
CA SER A 535 -20.99 -62.24 25.04
C SER A 535 -21.86 -61.13 24.44
N GLY A 536 -21.39 -60.51 23.34
CA GLY A 536 -22.08 -59.40 22.63
C GLY A 536 -21.72 -57.99 23.08
N VAL A 537 -20.98 -57.80 24.18
CA VAL A 537 -20.55 -56.48 24.67
C VAL A 537 -19.02 -56.28 24.60
N GLY A 538 -18.28 -57.38 24.60
CA GLY A 538 -16.79 -57.37 24.62
C GLY A 538 -16.19 -57.50 26.02
N THR A 539 -15.01 -56.90 26.22
CA THR A 539 -14.30 -56.89 27.51
C THR A 539 -14.78 -55.73 28.36
N ILE A 540 -15.29 -56.02 29.55
CA ILE A 540 -15.68 -55.01 30.54
C ILE A 540 -14.55 -54.88 31.55
N ALA A 541 -13.96 -53.70 31.65
CA ALA A 541 -12.96 -53.37 32.65
C ALA A 541 -13.65 -52.95 33.95
N GLY A 542 -13.64 -53.85 34.94
CA GLY A 542 -14.06 -53.51 36.31
C GLY A 542 -13.01 -52.61 36.94
N SER A 543 -13.26 -51.31 36.95
CA SER A 543 -12.30 -50.29 37.31
C SER A 543 -12.74 -49.53 38.56
N TYR A 544 -11.77 -49.00 39.26
CA TYR A 544 -11.96 -48.10 40.40
C TYR A 544 -11.48 -46.72 40.03
N VAL A 545 -12.35 -45.70 40.17
CA VAL A 545 -12.04 -44.31 39.81
C VAL A 545 -11.14 -43.70 40.90
N LEU A 546 -9.90 -43.39 40.56
CA LEU A 546 -8.88 -42.83 41.46
C LEU A 546 -9.14 -41.34 41.74
N ASP A 547 -9.34 -40.58 40.67
CA ASP A 547 -9.57 -39.16 40.75
C ASP A 547 -10.55 -38.71 39.66
N GLY A 548 -11.06 -37.46 39.80
CA GLY A 548 -11.92 -36.82 38.82
C GLY A 548 -13.26 -37.50 38.60
N THR A 549 -13.75 -37.46 37.36
CA THR A 549 -15.04 -38.01 36.94
C THR A 549 -14.92 -38.63 35.54
N ILE A 550 -15.36 -39.84 35.36
CA ILE A 550 -15.41 -40.50 34.05
C ILE A 550 -16.80 -40.34 33.47
N GLN A 551 -16.92 -39.81 32.28
CA GLN A 551 -18.19 -39.55 31.58
C GLN A 551 -18.34 -40.50 30.38
N ARG A 552 -19.59 -40.88 30.08
CA ARG A 552 -19.88 -41.83 29.00
C ARG A 552 -19.45 -41.30 27.60
N ASP A 553 -19.56 -40.00 27.38
CA ASP A 553 -19.29 -39.39 26.06
C ASP A 553 -17.83 -38.91 25.93
N SER A 554 -16.97 -39.25 26.90
CA SER A 554 -15.53 -38.95 26.87
C SER A 554 -14.74 -39.96 26.06
N SER A 555 -13.61 -39.52 25.54
CA SER A 555 -12.56 -40.41 25.06
C SER A 555 -11.74 -40.92 26.23
N ALA A 556 -11.17 -42.10 26.08
CA ALA A 556 -10.31 -42.66 27.11
C ALA A 556 -9.08 -43.32 26.48
N ARG A 557 -7.97 -43.28 27.20
CA ARG A 557 -6.75 -44.00 26.84
C ARG A 557 -6.40 -45.00 27.90
N ILE A 558 -5.90 -46.16 27.46
CA ILE A 558 -5.43 -47.23 28.33
C ILE A 558 -3.94 -47.08 28.44
N ILE A 559 -3.45 -46.97 29.68
CA ILE A 559 -2.05 -46.82 30.01
C ILE A 559 -1.60 -48.09 30.73
N ARG A 560 -0.60 -48.76 30.18
CA ARG A 560 0.02 -49.98 30.76
C ARG A 560 1.50 -49.70 30.99
N ASP A 561 1.96 -49.86 32.23
CA ASP A 561 3.35 -49.61 32.62
C ASP A 561 3.85 -48.22 32.20
N GLY A 562 2.98 -47.20 32.24
CA GLY A 562 3.29 -45.84 31.86
C GLY A 562 3.27 -45.55 30.34
N ILE A 563 2.86 -46.54 29.52
CA ILE A 563 2.78 -46.41 28.05
C ILE A 563 1.32 -46.45 27.61
N VAL A 564 0.91 -45.52 26.74
CA VAL A 564 -0.43 -45.54 26.12
C VAL A 564 -0.51 -46.69 25.12
N VAL A 565 -1.35 -47.68 25.42
CA VAL A 565 -1.55 -48.89 24.60
C VAL A 565 -2.70 -48.71 23.60
N HIS A 566 -3.73 -47.98 23.98
CA HIS A 566 -4.87 -47.76 23.15
C HIS A 566 -5.56 -46.42 23.51
N GLU A 567 -6.12 -45.75 22.52
CA GLU A 567 -6.94 -44.54 22.66
C GLU A 567 -8.22 -44.71 21.84
N GLY A 568 -9.37 -44.43 22.45
CA GLY A 568 -10.65 -44.56 21.79
C GLY A 568 -11.80 -44.04 22.64
N LYS A 569 -13.04 -44.13 22.14
CA LYS A 569 -14.22 -43.72 22.89
C LYS A 569 -14.67 -44.77 23.88
N LEU A 570 -15.29 -44.32 24.97
CA LEU A 570 -15.99 -45.20 25.90
C LEU A 570 -17.34 -45.62 25.32
N ALA A 571 -17.53 -46.90 25.05
CA ALA A 571 -18.78 -47.44 24.53
C ALA A 571 -19.88 -47.45 25.59
N SER A 572 -19.54 -47.80 26.83
CA SER A 572 -20.50 -47.80 27.95
C SER A 572 -19.82 -47.69 29.31
N ILE A 573 -20.54 -47.10 30.25
CA ILE A 573 -20.18 -47.05 31.66
C ILE A 573 -21.30 -47.65 32.50
N GLN A 574 -20.97 -48.61 33.38
CA GLN A 574 -21.90 -49.31 34.25
C GLN A 574 -21.49 -49.21 35.70
N ARG A 575 -22.44 -49.08 36.59
CA ARG A 575 -22.22 -49.21 38.02
C ARG A 575 -23.09 -50.38 38.55
N GLY A 576 -22.45 -51.50 38.87
CA GLY A 576 -23.15 -52.71 39.13
C GLY A 576 -23.88 -53.24 37.88
N LYS A 577 -25.21 -53.23 37.85
CA LYS A 577 -26.02 -53.66 36.70
C LYS A 577 -26.65 -52.47 35.92
N ASP A 578 -26.48 -51.26 36.43
CA ASP A 578 -27.12 -50.07 35.89
C ASP A 578 -26.15 -49.25 35.01
N ALA A 579 -26.62 -48.90 33.81
CA ALA A 579 -25.87 -47.99 32.97
C ALA A 579 -25.98 -46.55 33.53
N VAL A 580 -24.81 -45.89 33.71
CA VAL A 580 -24.74 -44.53 34.27
C VAL A 580 -24.08 -43.56 33.26
N LYS A 581 -24.37 -42.27 33.42
CA LYS A 581 -23.81 -41.21 32.55
C LYS A 581 -22.41 -40.80 33.03
N GLU A 582 -22.19 -40.78 34.32
CA GLU A 582 -20.92 -40.41 34.95
C GLU A 582 -20.63 -41.21 36.20
N VAL A 583 -19.33 -41.38 36.51
CA VAL A 583 -18.87 -41.98 37.77
C VAL A 583 -17.76 -41.11 38.36
N ARG A 584 -17.89 -40.75 39.63
CA ARG A 584 -16.94 -39.91 40.36
C ARG A 584 -15.87 -40.73 41.07
N SER A 585 -14.80 -40.05 41.48
CA SER A 585 -13.72 -40.67 42.28
C SER A 585 -14.25 -41.42 43.52
N GLY A 586 -13.61 -42.54 43.86
CA GLY A 586 -13.96 -43.36 44.99
C GLY A 586 -15.04 -44.45 44.73
N PHE A 587 -15.54 -44.56 43.50
CA PHE A 587 -16.54 -45.56 43.13
C PHE A 587 -16.02 -46.58 42.12
N GLU A 588 -16.54 -47.78 42.19
CA GLU A 588 -16.29 -48.84 41.21
C GLU A 588 -17.25 -48.72 40.04
N CYS A 589 -16.72 -49.00 38.85
CA CYS A 589 -17.50 -48.97 37.60
C CYS A 589 -16.97 -50.04 36.62
N GLY A 590 -17.83 -50.45 35.71
CA GLY A 590 -17.45 -51.23 34.53
C GLY A 590 -17.33 -50.32 33.31
N LEU A 591 -16.16 -50.27 32.73
CA LEU A 591 -15.87 -49.48 31.53
C LEU A 591 -15.71 -50.40 30.31
N VAL A 592 -16.30 -50.04 29.20
CA VAL A 592 -16.17 -50.74 27.92
C VAL A 592 -15.60 -49.77 26.91
N MET A 593 -14.48 -50.12 26.31
CA MET A 593 -13.87 -49.37 25.22
C MET A 593 -14.49 -49.74 23.88
N GLU A 594 -14.64 -48.82 23.01
CA GLU A 594 -15.09 -49.08 21.64
C GLU A 594 -13.96 -49.77 20.84
N SER A 595 -14.26 -50.93 20.27
CA SER A 595 -13.35 -51.68 19.38
C SER A 595 -12.04 -52.18 20.00
N TYR A 596 -11.89 -52.21 21.35
CA TYR A 596 -10.69 -52.70 22.01
C TYR A 596 -10.99 -53.71 23.14
N ASN A 597 -10.35 -54.87 23.10
CA ASN A 597 -10.64 -55.99 24.00
C ASN A 597 -9.42 -56.51 24.81
N ASP A 598 -8.19 -56.00 24.54
CA ASP A 598 -6.96 -56.46 25.25
C ASP A 598 -6.67 -55.62 26.50
N ILE A 599 -7.67 -55.44 27.36
CA ILE A 599 -7.53 -54.75 28.64
C ILE A 599 -7.01 -55.75 29.65
N LYS A 600 -6.07 -55.37 30.52
CA LYS A 600 -5.48 -56.21 31.57
C LYS A 600 -5.68 -55.63 32.98
N GLU A 601 -5.61 -56.48 33.97
CA GLU A 601 -5.63 -56.05 35.37
C GLU A 601 -4.37 -55.22 35.65
N GLY A 602 -4.54 -54.07 36.33
CA GLY A 602 -3.47 -53.11 36.58
C GLY A 602 -3.34 -51.99 35.52
N ASP A 603 -4.06 -52.08 34.37
CA ASP A 603 -4.09 -50.99 33.43
C ASP A 603 -4.76 -49.74 34.04
N GLN A 604 -4.24 -48.56 33.70
CA GLN A 604 -4.88 -47.29 34.05
C GLN A 604 -5.69 -46.79 32.86
N ILE A 605 -6.91 -46.33 33.12
CA ILE A 605 -7.80 -45.71 32.12
C ILE A 605 -7.88 -44.23 32.45
N GLU A 606 -7.31 -43.41 31.58
CA GLU A 606 -7.40 -41.95 31.62
C GLU A 606 -8.52 -41.48 30.73
N SER A 607 -9.49 -40.78 31.29
CA SER A 607 -10.62 -40.21 30.59
C SER A 607 -10.37 -38.75 30.27
N PHE A 608 -10.64 -38.33 29.04
CA PHE A 608 -10.47 -36.93 28.60
C PHE A 608 -11.59 -36.49 27.65
N ILE A 609 -11.79 -35.19 27.60
CA ILE A 609 -12.71 -34.52 26.66
C ILE A 609 -11.93 -33.48 25.88
N MET A 610 -12.33 -33.25 24.64
CA MET A 610 -11.83 -32.13 23.86
C MET A 610 -12.69 -30.91 24.21
N GLU A 611 -12.12 -29.92 24.89
CA GLU A 611 -12.77 -28.69 25.26
C GLU A 611 -12.40 -27.62 24.23
N GLU A 612 -13.44 -26.97 23.70
CA GLU A 612 -13.25 -25.86 22.76
C GLU A 612 -12.74 -24.64 23.53
N VAL A 613 -11.55 -24.17 23.17
CA VAL A 613 -10.95 -22.96 23.76
C VAL A 613 -11.06 -21.85 22.71
N PRO A 614 -11.74 -20.74 22.99
CA PRO A 614 -11.75 -19.59 22.09
C PRO A 614 -10.33 -19.01 22.00
N ARG A 615 -9.85 -18.79 20.77
CA ARG A 615 -8.56 -18.15 20.49
C ARG A 615 -8.63 -16.62 20.57
#